data_13672e71cd028461065d545236afbbc0
#
_entry.id   13672e71cd028461065d545236afbbc0
#
_cell.length_a   1.000
_cell.length_b   1.000
_cell.length_c   1.000
_cell.angle_alpha   90.00
_cell.angle_beta   90.00
_cell.angle_gamma   90.00
#
_symmetry.space_group_name_H-M   'P 1'
#
loop_
_entity.id
_entity.type
_entity.pdbx_description
1 polymer ?
#
loop_
_entity_poly.entity_id
_entity_poly.type
_entity_poly.pdbx_seq_one_letter_code
_entity_poly.pdbx_strand_id
1 'polypeptide(L)'
;MSVAANTREQYKATMQKVQELLTQNPEWHDRYAEYIKKLSEIPKQLQAAQKQFSVPAPFQLYLSISMAMKCNSRTTYFELRFHGRSVAEIAVSNREEKKVDLHVKNVPAILKALETAKLGTEADQLRECVKQKKMDWHSEQARQFRALYSELEKSMKSNPMLLPGQPEHDMESALLQNYAQKRSDGKELLYIQPIVMQGTSAMFQMPTPLHASSAKNGIEKIEYSCQYGGGIDILARMGRGRGTTLSVLELKDENKSSEPPEKAICQAIAYATFLRELLRSDCGKDWWQFFGFGGSVPKALGLKAIIVMPNEPNTSIAFGGEELTFKDSEDKIRLEYIYRANPKNGLPQITSIQ
;
A
#
# COMPACT_ATOMS: atom_id res chain seq x y z
N MET A 1 28.16 10.18 -24.32
CA MET A 1 26.73 10.27 -23.96
C MET A 1 26.65 10.78 -22.54
N SER A 2 25.77 11.75 -22.26
CA SER A 2 25.64 12.26 -20.90
C SER A 2 25.00 11.21 -19.97
N VAL A 3 25.28 11.25 -18.68
CA VAL A 3 24.72 10.33 -17.67
C VAL A 3 23.17 10.32 -17.76
N ALA A 4 22.56 11.48 -17.99
CA ALA A 4 21.10 11.62 -18.12
C ALA A 4 20.52 10.85 -19.35
N ALA A 5 21.21 10.80 -20.48
CA ALA A 5 20.75 10.05 -21.65
C ALA A 5 20.76 8.53 -21.39
N ASN A 6 21.75 8.03 -20.66
CA ASN A 6 21.87 6.62 -20.30
C ASN A 6 20.75 6.19 -19.33
N THR A 7 20.40 7.07 -18.39
CA THR A 7 19.34 6.82 -17.40
C THR A 7 17.95 6.75 -18.05
N ARG A 8 17.65 7.65 -19.01
CA ARG A 8 16.36 7.62 -19.72
C ARG A 8 16.17 6.35 -20.56
N GLU A 9 17.23 5.89 -21.22
CA GLU A 9 17.19 4.63 -21.98
C GLU A 9 16.99 3.43 -21.04
N GLN A 10 17.54 3.44 -19.85
CA GLN A 10 17.29 2.42 -18.82
C GLN A 10 15.80 2.39 -18.41
N TYR A 11 15.15 3.54 -18.21
CA TYR A 11 13.73 3.59 -17.87
C TYR A 11 12.84 3.04 -18.97
N LYS A 12 13.15 3.35 -20.23
CA LYS A 12 12.44 2.77 -21.39
C LYS A 12 12.69 1.26 -21.51
N ALA A 13 13.90 0.80 -21.24
CA ALA A 13 14.22 -0.62 -21.22
C ALA A 13 13.45 -1.35 -20.11
N THR A 14 13.26 -0.73 -18.94
CA THR A 14 12.41 -1.24 -17.85
C THR A 14 10.96 -1.44 -18.34
N MET A 15 10.36 -0.42 -18.98
CA MET A 15 9.01 -0.52 -19.53
C MET A 15 8.89 -1.64 -20.56
N GLN A 16 9.83 -1.69 -21.52
CA GLN A 16 9.85 -2.72 -22.55
C GLN A 16 9.99 -4.12 -21.96
N LYS A 17 10.88 -4.31 -21.00
CA LYS A 17 11.07 -5.60 -20.29
C LYS A 17 9.79 -6.07 -19.61
N VAL A 18 9.06 -5.17 -18.96
CA VAL A 18 7.77 -5.48 -18.34
C VAL A 18 6.75 -5.92 -19.39
N GLN A 19 6.61 -5.18 -20.48
CA GLN A 19 5.69 -5.53 -21.56
C GLN A 19 6.01 -6.90 -22.16
N GLU A 20 7.30 -7.20 -22.39
CA GLU A 20 7.74 -8.51 -22.87
C GLU A 20 7.36 -9.63 -21.89
N LEU A 21 7.63 -9.46 -20.60
CA LEU A 21 7.30 -10.44 -19.57
C LEU A 21 5.78 -10.70 -19.48
N LEU A 22 4.97 -9.67 -19.54
CA LEU A 22 3.52 -9.78 -19.50
C LEU A 22 2.96 -10.44 -20.78
N THR A 23 3.54 -10.15 -21.94
CA THR A 23 3.16 -10.78 -23.22
C THR A 23 3.52 -12.27 -23.26
N GLN A 24 4.67 -12.64 -22.68
CA GLN A 24 5.12 -14.03 -22.59
C GLN A 24 4.32 -14.89 -21.61
N ASN A 25 3.57 -14.27 -20.69
CA ASN A 25 2.84 -14.93 -19.60
C ASN A 25 1.37 -14.45 -19.55
N PRO A 26 0.56 -14.68 -20.58
CA PRO A 26 -0.77 -14.07 -20.74
C PRO A 26 -1.80 -14.51 -19.67
N GLU A 27 -1.53 -15.56 -18.92
CA GLU A 27 -2.42 -16.08 -17.87
C GLU A 27 -2.70 -15.07 -16.74
N TRP A 28 -1.93 -13.99 -16.64
CA TRP A 28 -2.24 -12.94 -15.68
C TRP A 28 -3.57 -12.23 -16.00
N HIS A 29 -3.99 -12.16 -17.27
CA HIS A 29 -5.25 -11.54 -17.69
C HIS A 29 -6.44 -12.18 -16.98
N ASP A 30 -6.57 -13.52 -17.09
CA ASP A 30 -7.67 -14.25 -16.48
C ASP A 30 -7.68 -14.09 -14.97
N ARG A 31 -6.51 -14.12 -14.36
CA ARG A 31 -6.34 -13.95 -12.92
C ARG A 31 -6.83 -12.57 -12.45
N TYR A 32 -6.45 -11.51 -13.12
CA TYR A 32 -6.87 -10.15 -12.72
C TYR A 32 -8.34 -9.87 -13.08
N ALA A 33 -8.89 -10.53 -14.09
CA ALA A 33 -10.32 -10.53 -14.35
C ALA A 33 -11.11 -11.23 -13.21
N GLU A 34 -10.61 -12.34 -12.69
CA GLU A 34 -11.20 -13.01 -11.54
C GLU A 34 -11.09 -12.13 -10.27
N TYR A 35 -9.95 -11.49 -10.03
CA TYR A 35 -9.73 -10.62 -8.88
C TYR A 35 -10.72 -9.46 -8.87
N ILE A 36 -10.86 -8.74 -9.98
CA ILE A 36 -11.77 -7.58 -10.01
C ILE A 36 -13.23 -7.99 -9.90
N LYS A 37 -13.62 -9.12 -10.49
CA LYS A 37 -14.95 -9.69 -10.31
C LYS A 37 -15.23 -9.92 -8.82
N LYS A 38 -14.31 -10.55 -8.11
CA LYS A 38 -14.42 -10.84 -6.68
C LYS A 38 -14.48 -9.56 -5.84
N LEU A 39 -13.59 -8.61 -6.10
CA LEU A 39 -13.55 -7.32 -5.41
C LEU A 39 -14.84 -6.53 -5.59
N SER A 40 -15.47 -6.58 -6.76
CA SER A 40 -16.73 -5.87 -7.07
C SER A 40 -17.96 -6.44 -6.34
N GLU A 41 -17.88 -7.67 -5.86
CA GLU A 41 -18.94 -8.31 -5.07
C GLU A 41 -18.94 -7.85 -3.59
N ILE A 42 -17.76 -7.52 -3.05
CA ILE A 42 -17.58 -7.24 -1.62
C ILE A 42 -18.41 -6.05 -1.12
N PRO A 43 -18.46 -4.87 -1.79
CA PRO A 43 -19.23 -3.73 -1.31
C PRO A 43 -20.72 -4.04 -1.18
N LYS A 44 -21.26 -4.84 -2.12
CA LYS A 44 -22.67 -5.25 -2.09
C LYS A 44 -22.96 -6.15 -0.87
N GLN A 45 -22.00 -6.97 -0.49
CA GLN A 45 -22.10 -7.88 0.66
C GLN A 45 -22.00 -7.14 2.00
N LEU A 46 -21.22 -6.05 2.04
CA LEU A 46 -20.97 -5.28 3.27
C LEU A 46 -22.02 -4.22 3.60
N GLN A 47 -22.99 -3.94 2.72
CA GLN A 47 -23.88 -2.78 2.85
C GLN A 47 -24.59 -2.66 4.22
N ALA A 48 -24.93 -3.78 4.84
CA ALA A 48 -25.57 -3.80 6.17
C ALA A 48 -24.56 -3.63 7.32
N ALA A 49 -23.35 -4.15 7.18
CA ALA A 49 -22.32 -4.18 8.22
C ALA A 49 -21.49 -2.90 8.32
N GLN A 50 -21.36 -2.15 7.22
CA GLN A 50 -20.49 -0.97 7.11
C GLN A 50 -20.79 0.14 8.14
N LYS A 51 -22.03 0.36 8.49
CA LYS A 51 -22.43 1.45 9.41
C LYS A 51 -22.00 1.20 10.87
N GLN A 52 -21.51 0.01 11.19
CA GLN A 52 -21.33 -0.44 12.57
C GLN A 52 -19.91 -0.86 12.91
N PHE A 53 -19.03 -0.87 11.93
CA PHE A 53 -17.66 -1.29 12.08
C PHE A 53 -16.70 -0.18 11.70
N SER A 54 -15.93 0.29 12.69
CA SER A 54 -14.84 1.23 12.49
C SER A 54 -13.59 0.72 13.20
N VAL A 55 -12.45 0.93 12.58
CA VAL A 55 -11.14 0.59 13.15
C VAL A 55 -10.51 1.87 13.69
N PRO A 56 -10.31 1.98 15.01
CA PRO A 56 -9.69 3.15 15.59
C PRO A 56 -8.16 3.13 15.37
N ALA A 57 -7.55 4.32 15.32
CA ALA A 57 -6.10 4.42 15.46
C ALA A 57 -5.63 3.72 16.78
N PRO A 58 -4.45 3.10 16.79
CA PRO A 58 -3.39 3.15 15.79
C PRO A 58 -3.47 2.06 14.70
N PHE A 59 -4.56 1.35 14.63
CA PHE A 59 -4.72 0.28 13.65
C PHE A 59 -5.06 0.80 12.26
N GLN A 60 -4.69 -0.02 11.28
CA GLN A 60 -5.07 0.13 9.88
C GLN A 60 -5.75 -1.13 9.38
N LEU A 61 -6.78 -0.95 8.57
CA LEU A 61 -7.51 -2.05 7.94
C LEU A 61 -7.01 -2.23 6.51
N TYR A 62 -6.71 -3.48 6.14
CA TYR A 62 -6.23 -3.83 4.82
C TYR A 62 -7.11 -4.90 4.17
N LEU A 63 -7.27 -4.78 2.87
CA LEU A 63 -7.82 -5.81 2.01
C LEU A 63 -6.76 -6.19 0.97
N SER A 64 -6.14 -7.35 1.16
CA SER A 64 -5.31 -7.98 0.12
C SER A 64 -6.14 -8.88 -0.78
N ILE A 65 -5.61 -9.24 -1.95
CA ILE A 65 -6.29 -10.21 -2.83
C ILE A 65 -6.52 -11.54 -2.13
N SER A 66 -5.57 -12.02 -1.34
CA SER A 66 -5.74 -13.27 -0.59
C SER A 66 -6.93 -13.20 0.39
N MET A 67 -7.14 -12.06 1.03
CA MET A 67 -8.32 -11.82 1.86
C MET A 67 -9.61 -11.70 1.04
N ALA A 68 -9.56 -10.99 -0.08
CA ALA A 68 -10.71 -10.88 -0.99
C ALA A 68 -11.16 -12.26 -1.51
N MET A 69 -10.23 -13.14 -1.87
CA MET A 69 -10.54 -14.50 -2.35
C MET A 69 -11.17 -15.40 -1.27
N LYS A 70 -10.89 -15.15 0.01
CA LYS A 70 -11.59 -15.83 1.13
C LYS A 70 -13.03 -15.35 1.32
N CYS A 71 -13.36 -14.11 0.88
CA CYS A 71 -14.68 -13.54 1.06
C CYS A 71 -15.75 -14.39 0.34
N ASN A 72 -16.94 -14.46 0.93
CA ASN A 72 -18.08 -15.20 0.38
C ASN A 72 -19.39 -14.49 0.73
N SER A 73 -20.53 -15.02 0.29
CA SER A 73 -21.85 -14.42 0.54
C SER A 73 -22.22 -14.32 2.04
N ARG A 74 -21.45 -14.93 2.93
CA ARG A 74 -21.71 -14.93 4.37
C ARG A 74 -20.74 -14.04 5.14
N THR A 75 -19.47 -13.95 4.69
CA THR A 75 -18.40 -13.32 5.47
C THR A 75 -17.42 -12.60 4.56
N THR A 76 -17.09 -11.38 4.95
CA THR A 76 -16.00 -10.59 4.37
C THR A 76 -14.85 -10.51 5.35
N TYR A 77 -13.63 -10.70 4.85
CA TYR A 77 -12.41 -10.76 5.65
C TYR A 77 -11.51 -9.57 5.37
N PHE A 78 -10.90 -9.04 6.43
CA PHE A 78 -9.90 -7.98 6.39
C PHE A 78 -8.71 -8.34 7.27
N GLU A 79 -7.58 -7.75 6.98
CA GLU A 79 -6.41 -7.81 7.83
C GLU A 79 -6.32 -6.55 8.68
N LEU A 80 -6.10 -6.72 9.97
CA LEU A 80 -5.82 -5.62 10.91
C LEU A 80 -4.32 -5.52 11.10
N ARG A 81 -3.78 -4.34 10.79
CA ARG A 81 -2.34 -4.07 10.92
C ARG A 81 -2.05 -3.03 11.98
N PHE A 82 -0.90 -3.17 12.61
CA PHE A 82 -0.29 -2.22 13.53
C PHE A 82 1.16 -2.01 13.10
N HIS A 83 1.53 -0.79 12.71
CA HIS A 83 2.84 -0.47 12.11
C HIS A 83 3.24 -1.49 11.04
N GLY A 84 2.38 -1.64 10.03
CA GLY A 84 2.56 -2.57 8.92
C GLY A 84 2.46 -4.07 9.24
N ARG A 85 2.50 -4.45 10.53
CA ARG A 85 2.42 -5.85 10.97
C ARG A 85 0.99 -6.33 11.10
N SER A 86 0.70 -7.48 10.50
CA SER A 86 -0.59 -8.14 10.64
C SER A 86 -0.76 -8.68 12.05
N VAL A 87 -1.66 -8.08 12.83
CA VAL A 87 -1.90 -8.41 14.23
C VAL A 87 -3.19 -9.19 14.45
N ALA A 88 -4.12 -9.10 13.51
CA ALA A 88 -5.35 -9.89 13.54
C ALA A 88 -5.99 -9.98 12.15
N GLU A 89 -6.92 -10.92 12.00
CA GLU A 89 -7.89 -10.96 10.90
C GLU A 89 -9.26 -10.55 11.45
N ILE A 90 -9.98 -9.77 10.69
CA ILE A 90 -11.36 -9.37 11.00
C ILE A 90 -12.30 -10.05 10.03
N ALA A 91 -13.30 -10.75 10.58
CA ALA A 91 -14.36 -11.40 9.81
C ALA A 91 -15.68 -10.70 10.07
N VAL A 92 -16.23 -10.01 9.05
CA VAL A 92 -17.49 -9.28 9.11
C VAL A 92 -18.58 -10.16 8.56
N SER A 93 -19.65 -10.43 9.34
CA SER A 93 -20.80 -11.16 8.86
C SER A 93 -21.60 -10.30 7.86
N ASN A 94 -21.89 -10.87 6.70
CA ASN A 94 -22.73 -10.24 5.66
C ASN A 94 -24.24 -10.49 5.87
N ARG A 95 -24.60 -11.35 6.84
CA ARG A 95 -26.00 -11.76 7.12
C ARG A 95 -26.53 -11.23 8.44
N GLU A 96 -25.66 -11.10 9.45
CA GLU A 96 -26.03 -10.70 10.79
C GLU A 96 -25.51 -9.29 11.05
N GLU A 97 -26.40 -8.38 11.39
CA GLU A 97 -26.01 -7.05 11.83
C GLU A 97 -25.10 -7.13 13.06
N LYS A 98 -24.02 -6.32 13.07
CA LYS A 98 -23.08 -6.17 14.19
C LYS A 98 -22.17 -7.36 14.50
N LYS A 99 -22.27 -8.48 13.79
CA LYS A 99 -21.38 -9.59 14.05
C LYS A 99 -20.04 -9.39 13.33
N VAL A 100 -19.07 -8.99 14.09
CA VAL A 100 -17.69 -8.79 13.66
C VAL A 100 -16.79 -9.62 14.58
N ASP A 101 -16.12 -10.60 13.99
CA ASP A 101 -15.22 -11.48 14.70
C ASP A 101 -13.77 -11.00 14.51
N LEU A 102 -13.01 -10.96 15.59
CA LEU A 102 -11.58 -10.66 15.63
C LEU A 102 -10.81 -11.95 15.88
N HIS A 103 -9.92 -12.30 14.96
CA HIS A 103 -9.02 -13.44 15.05
C HIS A 103 -7.59 -12.95 15.30
N VAL A 104 -7.15 -12.99 16.54
CA VAL A 104 -5.85 -12.46 16.97
C VAL A 104 -4.73 -13.35 16.51
N LYS A 105 -3.68 -12.75 15.94
CA LYS A 105 -2.46 -13.42 15.51
C LYS A 105 -1.40 -13.34 16.62
N ASN A 106 -0.60 -14.40 16.73
CA ASN A 106 0.59 -14.34 17.57
C ASN A 106 1.70 -13.58 16.83
N VAL A 107 2.11 -12.44 17.37
CA VAL A 107 3.18 -11.61 16.82
C VAL A 107 4.27 -11.43 17.87
N PRO A 108 5.32 -12.29 17.86
CA PRO A 108 6.37 -12.27 18.90
C PRO A 108 7.04 -10.90 19.07
N ALA A 109 7.21 -10.14 17.99
CA ALA A 109 7.79 -8.79 18.06
C ALA A 109 6.93 -7.83 18.90
N ILE A 110 5.61 -7.92 18.86
CA ILE A 110 4.70 -7.11 19.66
C ILE A 110 4.82 -7.50 21.14
N LEU A 111 4.82 -8.80 21.45
CA LEU A 111 5.00 -9.26 22.82
C LEU A 111 6.32 -8.75 23.42
N LYS A 112 7.42 -8.89 22.68
CA LYS A 112 8.74 -8.38 23.06
C LYS A 112 8.73 -6.86 23.28
N ALA A 113 8.04 -6.12 22.43
CA ALA A 113 7.92 -4.67 22.55
C ALA A 113 7.16 -4.26 23.82
N LEU A 114 6.05 -4.94 24.15
CA LEU A 114 5.29 -4.73 25.40
C LEU A 114 6.14 -5.01 26.64
N GLU A 115 6.88 -6.12 26.66
CA GLU A 115 7.78 -6.48 27.75
C GLU A 115 8.91 -5.45 27.93
N THR A 116 9.51 -5.01 26.81
CA THR A 116 10.57 -3.99 26.83
C THR A 116 10.06 -2.64 27.30
N ALA A 117 8.83 -2.29 26.94
CA ALA A 117 8.14 -1.07 27.41
C ALA A 117 7.68 -1.15 28.87
N LYS A 118 7.92 -2.28 29.57
CA LYS A 118 7.42 -2.56 30.92
C LYS A 118 5.89 -2.59 31.04
N LEU A 119 5.21 -2.96 29.97
CA LEU A 119 3.77 -3.16 29.87
C LEU A 119 3.43 -4.66 30.08
N GLY A 120 3.79 -5.19 31.25
CA GLY A 120 3.64 -6.63 31.56
C GLY A 120 2.18 -7.09 31.58
N THR A 121 1.29 -6.28 32.15
CA THR A 121 -0.17 -6.56 32.16
C THR A 121 -0.71 -6.67 30.74
N GLU A 122 -0.34 -5.75 29.85
CA GLU A 122 -0.75 -5.73 28.45
C GLU A 122 -0.17 -6.93 27.67
N ALA A 123 1.06 -7.33 27.98
CA ALA A 123 1.68 -8.53 27.41
C ALA A 123 0.91 -9.81 27.79
N ASP A 124 0.49 -9.93 29.07
CA ASP A 124 -0.32 -11.06 29.52
C ASP A 124 -1.71 -11.05 28.89
N GLN A 125 -2.36 -9.89 28.79
CA GLN A 125 -3.63 -9.73 28.08
C GLN A 125 -3.51 -10.16 26.61
N LEU A 126 -2.42 -9.79 25.92
CA LEU A 126 -2.21 -10.22 24.54
C LEU A 126 -2.07 -11.74 24.44
N ARG A 127 -1.32 -12.38 25.35
CA ARG A 127 -1.20 -13.85 25.40
C ARG A 127 -2.56 -14.53 25.55
N GLU A 128 -3.43 -14.00 26.43
CA GLU A 128 -4.80 -14.52 26.60
C GLU A 128 -5.66 -14.31 25.35
N CYS A 129 -5.59 -13.14 24.70
CA CYS A 129 -6.28 -12.89 23.43
C CYS A 129 -5.85 -13.88 22.35
N VAL A 130 -4.56 -14.20 22.25
CA VAL A 130 -4.02 -15.18 21.29
C VAL A 130 -4.54 -16.60 21.58
N LYS A 131 -4.67 -17.00 22.86
CA LYS A 131 -5.20 -18.29 23.26
C LYS A 131 -6.67 -18.46 22.88
N GLN A 132 -7.47 -17.40 23.02
CA GLN A 132 -8.90 -17.41 22.67
C GLN A 132 -9.16 -17.59 21.17
N LYS A 133 -8.18 -17.26 20.31
CA LYS A 133 -8.21 -17.34 18.84
C LYS A 133 -9.29 -16.48 18.17
N LYS A 134 -10.50 -16.38 18.76
CA LYS A 134 -11.65 -15.68 18.18
C LYS A 134 -12.41 -14.96 19.30
N MET A 135 -12.76 -13.70 19.07
CA MET A 135 -13.59 -12.90 19.96
C MET A 135 -14.50 -11.95 19.18
N ASP A 136 -15.63 -11.58 19.75
CA ASP A 136 -16.49 -10.54 19.16
C ASP A 136 -15.80 -9.17 19.26
N TRP A 137 -15.81 -8.39 18.16
CA TRP A 137 -15.19 -7.06 18.07
C TRP A 137 -15.71 -6.09 19.13
N HIS A 138 -16.98 -6.24 19.55
CA HIS A 138 -17.65 -5.38 20.50
C HIS A 138 -17.50 -5.88 21.96
N SER A 139 -16.90 -7.05 22.16
CA SER A 139 -16.65 -7.61 23.49
C SER A 139 -15.66 -6.79 24.31
N GLU A 140 -15.69 -6.98 25.63
CA GLU A 140 -14.72 -6.36 26.55
C GLU A 140 -13.28 -6.79 26.23
N GLN A 141 -13.07 -8.06 25.91
CA GLN A 141 -11.77 -8.59 25.54
C GLN A 141 -11.20 -7.90 24.27
N ALA A 142 -12.06 -7.68 23.27
CA ALA A 142 -11.62 -6.96 22.09
C ALA A 142 -11.37 -5.47 22.36
N ARG A 143 -12.05 -4.86 23.32
CA ARG A 143 -11.73 -3.50 23.81
C ARG A 143 -10.36 -3.48 24.49
N GLN A 144 -10.08 -4.45 25.36
CA GLN A 144 -8.77 -4.59 26.02
C GLN A 144 -7.65 -4.84 25.00
N PHE A 145 -7.88 -5.70 24.00
CA PHE A 145 -6.96 -5.88 22.87
C PHE A 145 -6.64 -4.55 22.18
N ARG A 146 -7.61 -3.72 21.87
CA ARG A 146 -7.37 -2.41 21.26
C ARG A 146 -6.65 -1.45 22.20
N ALA A 147 -6.97 -1.47 23.48
CA ALA A 147 -6.36 -0.60 24.49
C ALA A 147 -4.85 -0.88 24.65
N LEU A 148 -4.45 -2.16 24.70
CA LEU A 148 -3.03 -2.52 24.84
C LEU A 148 -2.16 -1.99 23.67
N TYR A 149 -2.69 -2.00 22.44
CA TYR A 149 -1.98 -1.43 21.29
C TYR A 149 -1.91 0.11 21.36
N SER A 150 -2.92 0.75 21.92
CA SER A 150 -2.89 2.20 22.17
C SER A 150 -1.84 2.57 23.22
N GLU A 151 -1.64 1.76 24.25
CA GLU A 151 -0.57 1.98 25.24
C GLU A 151 0.83 1.71 24.64
N LEU A 152 0.95 0.66 23.83
CA LEU A 152 2.19 0.40 23.09
C LEU A 152 2.54 1.57 22.16
N GLU A 153 1.58 2.11 21.42
CA GLU A 153 1.75 3.28 20.55
C GLU A 153 2.25 4.52 21.33
N LYS A 154 1.70 4.77 22.53
CA LYS A 154 2.17 5.84 23.40
C LYS A 154 3.63 5.64 23.82
N SER A 155 3.97 4.40 24.17
CA SER A 155 5.34 4.04 24.57
C SER A 155 6.32 4.16 23.41
N MET A 156 5.90 3.80 22.18
CA MET A 156 6.70 3.95 20.97
C MET A 156 6.99 5.43 20.62
N LYS A 157 6.06 6.34 20.92
CA LYS A 157 6.33 7.79 20.74
C LYS A 157 7.49 8.28 21.60
N SER A 158 7.65 7.69 22.80
CA SER A 158 8.76 8.01 23.70
C SER A 158 10.02 7.21 23.40
N ASN A 159 9.90 6.01 22.83
CA ASN A 159 10.99 5.13 22.45
C ASN A 159 10.67 4.41 21.11
N PRO A 160 11.03 5.01 19.96
CA PRO A 160 10.76 4.43 18.64
C PRO A 160 11.44 3.08 18.38
N MET A 161 12.45 2.71 19.18
CA MET A 161 13.19 1.44 19.05
C MET A 161 12.49 0.25 19.72
N LEU A 162 11.34 0.44 20.37
CA LEU A 162 10.61 -0.63 21.03
C LEU A 162 10.16 -1.73 20.08
N LEU A 163 9.77 -1.35 18.87
CA LEU A 163 9.37 -2.30 17.84
C LEU A 163 10.48 -2.34 16.78
N PRO A 164 11.34 -3.39 16.79
CA PRO A 164 12.46 -3.47 15.86
C PRO A 164 11.98 -3.47 14.40
N GLY A 165 12.60 -2.61 13.60
CA GLY A 165 12.11 -2.10 12.37
C GLY A 165 11.89 -3.11 11.24
N GLN A 166 10.78 -2.92 10.58
CA GLN A 166 10.62 -3.05 9.15
C GLN A 166 10.45 -1.61 8.64
N PRO A 167 11.54 -0.86 8.43
CA PRO A 167 11.47 0.60 8.26
C PRO A 167 10.55 1.03 7.12
N GLU A 168 10.52 0.29 6.01
CA GLU A 168 9.59 0.56 4.89
C GLU A 168 8.12 0.38 5.29
N HIS A 169 7.78 -0.69 6.02
CA HIS A 169 6.40 -0.90 6.52
C HIS A 169 5.98 0.10 7.60
N ASP A 170 6.90 0.48 8.47
CA ASP A 170 6.64 1.51 9.48
C ASP A 170 6.40 2.87 8.77
N MET A 171 7.15 3.14 7.71
CA MET A 171 6.99 4.32 6.87
C MET A 171 5.67 4.28 6.09
N GLU A 172 5.32 3.17 5.46
CA GLU A 172 4.03 2.96 4.78
C GLU A 172 2.88 3.28 5.73
N SER A 173 2.89 2.65 6.91
CA SER A 173 1.88 2.83 7.95
C SER A 173 1.74 4.29 8.36
N ALA A 174 2.86 4.97 8.61
CA ALA A 174 2.88 6.37 9.00
C ALA A 174 2.38 7.31 7.89
N LEU A 175 2.74 7.06 6.64
CA LEU A 175 2.24 7.84 5.50
C LEU A 175 0.73 7.64 5.30
N LEU A 176 0.24 6.40 5.35
CA LEU A 176 -1.18 6.09 5.20
C LEU A 176 -2.03 6.70 6.32
N GLN A 177 -1.53 6.73 7.57
CA GLN A 177 -2.21 7.43 8.66
C GLN A 177 -2.31 8.94 8.39
N ASN A 178 -1.25 9.56 7.84
CA ASN A 178 -1.25 10.97 7.50
C ASN A 178 -2.19 11.28 6.33
N TYR A 179 -2.24 10.45 5.30
CA TYR A 179 -3.15 10.62 4.16
C TYR A 179 -4.62 10.46 4.55
N ALA A 180 -4.91 9.59 5.51
CA ALA A 180 -6.27 9.36 6.01
C ALA A 180 -6.77 10.51 6.91
N GLN A 181 -5.88 11.33 7.47
CA GLN A 181 -6.24 12.46 8.32
C GLN A 181 -6.71 13.62 7.45
N LYS A 182 -7.92 14.11 7.71
CA LYS A 182 -8.38 15.39 7.17
C LYS A 182 -7.57 16.51 7.83
N ARG A 183 -6.63 17.10 7.10
CA ARG A 183 -5.91 18.28 7.59
C ARG A 183 -6.82 19.49 7.62
N SER A 184 -6.85 20.17 8.76
CA SER A 184 -7.60 21.41 8.96
C SER A 184 -7.04 22.58 8.14
N ASP A 185 -5.76 22.52 7.73
CA ASP A 185 -5.05 23.60 7.02
C ASP A 185 -5.12 23.50 5.48
N GLY A 186 -5.76 22.46 4.95
CA GLY A 186 -6.03 22.34 3.50
C GLY A 186 -4.80 22.18 2.60
N LYS A 187 -3.59 21.96 3.14
CA LYS A 187 -2.35 21.91 2.36
C LYS A 187 -1.87 20.48 2.07
N GLU A 188 -1.39 20.27 0.88
CA GLU A 188 -0.55 19.22 0.30
C GLU A 188 -1.01 17.77 0.37
N LEU A 189 -1.30 17.16 1.52
CA LEU A 189 -1.67 15.74 1.60
C LEU A 189 -3.08 15.42 1.08
N LEU A 190 -3.95 16.40 0.94
CA LEU A 190 -5.27 16.26 0.33
C LEU A 190 -5.25 15.80 -1.13
N TYR A 191 -4.08 15.85 -1.78
CA TYR A 191 -3.90 15.44 -3.17
C TYR A 191 -3.51 13.96 -3.34
N ILE A 192 -3.18 13.27 -2.25
CA ILE A 192 -2.80 11.86 -2.26
C ILE A 192 -3.89 11.07 -1.54
N GLN A 193 -4.65 10.31 -2.31
CA GLN A 193 -5.75 9.50 -1.80
C GLN A 193 -5.44 8.02 -2.07
N PRO A 194 -4.96 7.28 -1.07
CA PRO A 194 -4.75 5.83 -1.22
C PRO A 194 -6.01 5.13 -1.71
N ILE A 195 -5.83 4.09 -2.51
CA ILE A 195 -6.95 3.26 -2.95
C ILE A 195 -7.49 2.49 -1.76
N VAL A 196 -8.78 2.65 -1.51
CA VAL A 196 -9.49 1.93 -0.46
C VAL A 196 -10.66 1.17 -1.04
N MET A 197 -11.03 0.08 -0.40
CA MET A 197 -12.23 -0.65 -0.74
C MET A 197 -13.47 0.24 -0.56
N GLN A 198 -14.28 0.38 -1.60
CA GLN A 198 -15.48 1.23 -1.57
C GLN A 198 -16.35 0.92 -0.37
N GLY A 199 -16.79 1.98 0.32
CA GLY A 199 -17.66 1.87 1.50
C GLY A 199 -16.93 1.40 2.76
N THR A 200 -15.62 1.28 2.76
CA THR A 200 -14.80 0.97 3.95
C THR A 200 -13.62 1.90 4.06
N SER A 201 -12.89 1.81 5.16
CA SER A 201 -11.55 2.42 5.32
C SER A 201 -10.41 1.45 4.99
N ALA A 202 -10.73 0.25 4.46
CA ALA A 202 -9.72 -0.77 4.19
C ALA A 202 -8.83 -0.33 3.03
N MET A 203 -7.54 -0.20 3.28
CA MET A 203 -6.53 0.05 2.27
C MET A 203 -6.43 -1.16 1.35
N PHE A 204 -6.41 -0.93 0.04
CA PHE A 204 -6.25 -2.00 -0.92
C PHE A 204 -4.77 -2.15 -1.30
N GLN A 205 -4.20 -3.30 -1.00
CA GLN A 205 -2.85 -3.65 -1.43
C GLN A 205 -2.91 -4.30 -2.81
N MET A 206 -2.49 -3.56 -3.83
CA MET A 206 -2.49 -4.04 -5.21
C MET A 206 -1.36 -5.04 -5.42
N PRO A 207 -1.65 -6.31 -5.76
CA PRO A 207 -0.61 -7.26 -6.14
C PRO A 207 -0.13 -6.98 -7.56
N THR A 208 1.09 -7.42 -7.85
CA THR A 208 1.63 -7.44 -9.21
C THR A 208 2.07 -8.86 -9.59
N PRO A 209 2.00 -9.26 -10.87
CA PRO A 209 2.55 -10.53 -11.32
C PRO A 209 4.08 -10.44 -11.51
N LEU A 210 4.66 -9.31 -11.14
CA LEU A 210 6.06 -8.99 -11.31
C LEU A 210 6.74 -8.91 -9.95
N HIS A 211 7.96 -9.43 -9.88
CA HIS A 211 8.90 -9.12 -8.84
C HIS A 211 9.92 -8.12 -9.40
N ALA A 212 9.89 -6.91 -8.91
CA ALA A 212 10.88 -5.88 -9.24
C ALA A 212 11.65 -5.52 -7.96
N SER A 213 12.98 -5.61 -8.00
CA SER A 213 13.84 -5.20 -6.91
C SER A 213 15.01 -4.39 -7.44
N SER A 214 15.32 -3.30 -6.76
CA SER A 214 16.60 -2.64 -6.90
C SER A 214 17.63 -3.49 -6.13
N ALA A 215 18.44 -4.26 -6.84
CA ALA A 215 19.39 -5.16 -6.18
C ALA A 215 20.51 -4.37 -5.46
N LYS A 216 20.85 -4.80 -4.25
CA LYS A 216 22.00 -4.27 -3.47
C LYS A 216 23.31 -4.25 -4.26
N ASN A 217 23.43 -5.05 -5.32
CA ASN A 217 24.62 -5.17 -6.18
C ASN A 217 24.48 -4.43 -7.53
N GLY A 218 23.52 -3.52 -7.68
CA GLY A 218 23.41 -2.70 -8.89
C GLY A 218 22.79 -3.38 -10.11
N ILE A 219 22.29 -4.60 -9.98
CA ILE A 219 21.58 -5.33 -11.03
C ILE A 219 20.08 -5.25 -10.70
N GLU A 220 19.35 -4.47 -11.49
CA GLU A 220 17.89 -4.47 -11.42
C GLU A 220 17.36 -5.83 -11.88
N LYS A 221 16.53 -6.43 -11.03
CA LYS A 221 15.91 -7.70 -11.31
C LYS A 221 14.42 -7.49 -11.51
N ILE A 222 13.95 -7.67 -12.74
CA ILE A 222 12.52 -7.67 -13.06
C ILE A 222 12.18 -9.03 -13.64
N GLU A 223 11.33 -9.75 -12.93
CA GLU A 223 10.93 -11.11 -13.28
C GLU A 223 9.41 -11.25 -13.21
N TYR A 224 8.87 -12.15 -14.04
CA TYR A 224 7.50 -12.62 -13.86
C TYR A 224 7.47 -13.64 -12.72
N SER A 225 6.60 -13.42 -11.75
CA SER A 225 6.54 -14.20 -10.51
C SER A 225 5.18 -14.88 -10.30
N CYS A 226 4.48 -15.14 -11.38
CA CYS A 226 3.17 -15.80 -11.32
C CYS A 226 2.20 -15.16 -10.32
N GLN A 227 1.81 -15.93 -9.30
CA GLN A 227 0.74 -15.58 -8.37
C GLN A 227 1.20 -14.67 -7.22
N TYR A 228 2.49 -14.70 -6.89
CA TYR A 228 3.08 -14.01 -5.73
C TYR A 228 4.25 -13.14 -6.14
N GLY A 229 3.99 -12.25 -7.10
CA GLY A 229 4.90 -11.16 -7.41
C GLY A 229 5.00 -10.17 -6.25
N GLY A 230 5.60 -9.04 -6.48
CA GLY A 230 5.63 -7.95 -5.51
C GLY A 230 4.23 -7.38 -5.24
N GLY A 231 4.11 -6.60 -4.18
CA GLY A 231 2.98 -5.70 -3.95
C GLY A 231 3.42 -4.28 -4.26
N ILE A 232 2.51 -3.45 -4.74
CA ILE A 232 2.72 -2.00 -4.76
C ILE A 232 2.60 -1.50 -3.32
N ASP A 233 3.59 -0.77 -2.83
CA ASP A 233 3.57 -0.28 -1.45
C ASP A 233 2.36 0.62 -1.22
N ILE A 234 2.20 1.66 -2.02
CA ILE A 234 1.00 2.51 -1.98
C ILE A 234 0.50 2.77 -3.41
N LEU A 235 -0.71 2.34 -3.68
CA LEU A 235 -1.46 2.76 -4.85
C LEU A 235 -2.41 3.88 -4.47
N ALA A 236 -2.35 5.03 -5.17
CA ALA A 236 -3.11 6.21 -4.80
C ALA A 236 -3.64 6.97 -6.01
N ARG A 237 -4.67 7.76 -5.79
CA ARG A 237 -5.09 8.83 -6.70
C ARG A 237 -4.42 10.12 -6.28
N MET A 238 -3.73 10.78 -7.19
CA MET A 238 -3.06 12.05 -6.92
C MET A 238 -3.56 13.15 -7.85
N GLY A 239 -3.79 14.33 -7.28
CA GLY A 239 -4.29 15.49 -8.01
C GLY A 239 -5.70 15.89 -7.65
N ARG A 240 -6.26 16.88 -8.38
CA ARG A 240 -7.60 17.41 -8.14
C ARG A 240 -8.46 17.39 -9.41
N GLY A 241 -9.71 17.06 -9.25
CA GLY A 241 -10.70 17.11 -10.33
C GLY A 241 -10.25 16.29 -11.55
N ARG A 242 -10.29 16.89 -12.74
CA ARG A 242 -9.91 16.22 -14.00
C ARG A 242 -8.41 15.93 -14.11
N GLY A 243 -7.57 16.57 -13.31
CA GLY A 243 -6.13 16.32 -13.25
C GLY A 243 -5.72 15.20 -12.29
N THR A 244 -6.69 14.43 -11.75
CA THR A 244 -6.40 13.29 -10.89
C THR A 244 -5.84 12.14 -11.70
N THR A 245 -4.68 11.61 -11.29
CA THR A 245 -3.99 10.49 -11.92
C THR A 245 -3.82 9.32 -10.95
N LEU A 246 -3.82 8.11 -11.48
CA LEU A 246 -3.42 6.93 -10.73
C LEU A 246 -1.91 6.92 -10.56
N SER A 247 -1.45 6.67 -9.34
CA SER A 247 -0.04 6.84 -8.97
C SER A 247 0.45 5.64 -8.16
N VAL A 248 1.60 5.12 -8.56
CA VAL A 248 2.37 4.11 -7.83
C VAL A 248 3.37 4.84 -6.96
N LEU A 249 3.32 4.62 -5.66
CA LEU A 249 4.33 5.11 -4.72
C LEU A 249 5.11 3.91 -4.18
N GLU A 250 6.41 3.92 -4.44
CA GLU A 250 7.36 2.94 -3.93
C GLU A 250 8.17 3.59 -2.81
N LEU A 251 8.27 2.92 -1.68
CA LEU A 251 8.88 3.47 -0.47
C LEU A 251 10.27 2.89 -0.29
N LYS A 252 11.21 3.76 0.06
CA LYS A 252 12.56 3.36 0.47
C LYS A 252 12.92 4.06 1.77
N ASP A 253 13.45 3.29 2.71
CA ASP A 253 13.80 3.80 4.05
C ASP A 253 15.11 4.58 4.07
N GLU A 254 15.90 4.44 3.04
CA GLU A 254 17.21 5.07 2.93
C GLU A 254 17.49 5.57 1.51
N ASN A 255 18.34 6.58 1.42
CA ASN A 255 18.87 7.13 0.17
C ASN A 255 20.37 6.90 0.14
N LYS A 256 20.80 5.64 -0.05
CA LYS A 256 22.20 5.26 -0.05
C LYS A 256 22.74 5.09 -1.46
N SER A 257 24.05 5.14 -1.58
CA SER A 257 24.76 4.89 -2.84
C SER A 257 24.48 3.51 -3.46
N SER A 258 24.05 2.53 -2.65
CA SER A 258 23.64 1.20 -3.11
C SER A 258 22.25 1.16 -3.73
N GLU A 259 21.38 2.13 -3.40
CA GLU A 259 20.02 2.23 -3.91
C GLU A 259 19.67 3.71 -4.19
N PRO A 260 20.35 4.35 -5.15
CA PRO A 260 20.08 5.74 -5.47
C PRO A 260 18.69 5.91 -6.10
N PRO A 261 18.06 7.09 -5.98
CA PRO A 261 16.72 7.36 -6.51
C PRO A 261 16.51 6.94 -7.96
N GLU A 262 17.54 7.14 -8.81
CA GLU A 262 17.52 6.79 -10.23
C GLU A 262 17.40 5.28 -10.49
N LYS A 263 17.81 4.43 -9.54
CA LYS A 263 17.63 2.98 -9.59
C LYS A 263 16.31 2.56 -8.95
N ALA A 264 16.02 3.12 -7.78
CA ALA A 264 14.81 2.78 -7.03
C ALA A 264 13.53 3.10 -7.83
N ILE A 265 13.52 4.19 -8.63
CA ILE A 265 12.38 4.57 -9.48
C ILE A 265 12.03 3.51 -10.52
N CYS A 266 12.97 2.66 -10.96
CA CYS A 266 12.71 1.59 -11.92
C CYS A 266 11.67 0.57 -11.40
N GLN A 267 11.62 0.34 -10.10
CA GLN A 267 10.59 -0.49 -9.48
C GLN A 267 9.20 0.13 -9.63
N ALA A 268 9.06 1.42 -9.34
CA ALA A 268 7.80 2.14 -9.54
C ALA A 268 7.40 2.21 -11.03
N ILE A 269 8.37 2.37 -11.95
CA ILE A 269 8.13 2.32 -13.41
C ILE A 269 7.61 0.94 -13.82
N ALA A 270 8.21 -0.15 -13.32
CA ALA A 270 7.77 -1.50 -13.62
C ALA A 270 6.32 -1.73 -13.20
N TYR A 271 5.94 -1.30 -12.00
CA TYR A 271 4.59 -1.44 -11.49
C TYR A 271 3.59 -0.50 -12.20
N ALA A 272 3.98 0.73 -12.54
CA ALA A 272 3.16 1.64 -13.34
C ALA A 272 2.94 1.09 -14.77
N THR A 273 3.95 0.47 -15.36
CA THR A 273 3.82 -0.21 -16.66
C THR A 273 2.84 -1.37 -16.58
N PHE A 274 2.93 -2.22 -15.56
CA PHE A 274 1.95 -3.28 -15.34
C PHE A 274 0.51 -2.71 -15.19
N LEU A 275 0.33 -1.65 -14.41
CA LEU A 275 -0.99 -1.01 -14.27
C LEU A 275 -1.52 -0.46 -15.60
N ARG A 276 -0.65 0.07 -16.45
CA ARG A 276 -1.05 0.48 -17.81
C ARG A 276 -1.57 -0.70 -18.61
N GLU A 277 -0.85 -1.82 -18.63
CA GLU A 277 -1.28 -3.03 -19.34
C GLU A 277 -2.60 -3.57 -18.77
N LEU A 278 -2.75 -3.59 -17.43
CA LEU A 278 -3.99 -3.98 -16.77
C LEU A 278 -5.17 -3.08 -17.19
N LEU A 279 -4.97 -1.76 -17.23
CA LEU A 279 -6.03 -0.81 -17.60
C LEU A 279 -6.35 -0.84 -19.11
N ARG A 280 -5.47 -1.40 -19.93
CA ARG A 280 -5.70 -1.63 -21.37
C ARG A 280 -6.25 -3.02 -21.68
N SER A 281 -6.33 -3.92 -20.69
CA SER A 281 -6.93 -5.24 -20.84
C SER A 281 -8.48 -5.17 -20.84
N ASP A 282 -9.13 -6.29 -21.16
CA ASP A 282 -10.58 -6.41 -21.19
C ASP A 282 -11.26 -6.05 -19.86
N CYS A 283 -10.62 -6.34 -18.74
CA CYS A 283 -11.11 -5.98 -17.40
C CYS A 283 -10.64 -4.59 -16.92
N GLY A 284 -9.95 -3.83 -17.76
CA GLY A 284 -9.36 -2.54 -17.40
C GLY A 284 -10.37 -1.49 -16.94
N LYS A 285 -11.57 -1.46 -17.54
CA LYS A 285 -12.65 -0.57 -17.14
C LYS A 285 -13.11 -0.84 -15.70
N ASP A 286 -13.21 -2.09 -15.31
CA ASP A 286 -13.67 -2.47 -13.97
C ASP A 286 -12.62 -2.11 -12.91
N TRP A 287 -11.33 -2.32 -13.23
CA TRP A 287 -10.24 -1.87 -12.40
C TRP A 287 -10.19 -0.35 -12.27
N TRP A 288 -10.40 0.39 -13.36
CA TRP A 288 -10.47 1.85 -13.35
C TRP A 288 -11.54 2.37 -12.40
N GLN A 289 -12.73 1.76 -12.44
CA GLN A 289 -13.83 2.08 -11.54
C GLN A 289 -13.53 1.68 -10.09
N PHE A 290 -12.92 0.52 -9.89
CA PHE A 290 -12.50 0.07 -8.56
C PHE A 290 -11.48 1.03 -7.92
N PHE A 291 -10.56 1.58 -8.71
CA PHE A 291 -9.62 2.62 -8.25
C PHE A 291 -10.30 3.97 -7.98
N GLY A 292 -11.61 4.05 -8.14
CA GLY A 292 -12.41 5.23 -7.80
C GLY A 292 -12.45 6.30 -8.89
N PHE A 293 -12.14 5.95 -10.12
CA PHE A 293 -12.32 6.83 -11.27
C PHE A 293 -13.67 6.59 -11.95
N GLY A 294 -14.28 7.67 -12.45
CA GLY A 294 -15.51 7.58 -13.22
C GLY A 294 -15.28 7.34 -14.72
N GLY A 295 -16.30 6.82 -15.40
CA GLY A 295 -16.28 6.64 -16.85
C GLY A 295 -15.39 5.49 -17.33
N SER A 296 -14.82 5.68 -18.51
CA SER A 296 -13.89 4.73 -19.13
C SER A 296 -12.44 5.18 -18.93
N VAL A 297 -11.51 4.24 -19.08
CA VAL A 297 -10.07 4.52 -19.12
C VAL A 297 -9.79 5.55 -20.23
N PRO A 298 -9.07 6.65 -19.96
CA PRO A 298 -8.77 7.67 -20.95
C PRO A 298 -8.05 7.12 -22.18
N LYS A 299 -8.29 7.70 -23.38
CA LYS A 299 -7.56 7.33 -24.61
C LYS A 299 -6.06 7.54 -24.45
N ALA A 300 -5.66 8.69 -23.89
CA ALA A 300 -4.29 8.97 -23.49
C ALA A 300 -4.22 8.85 -21.95
N LEU A 301 -3.76 7.70 -21.46
CA LEU A 301 -3.67 7.41 -20.03
C LEU A 301 -2.40 8.01 -19.45
N GLY A 302 -2.57 8.87 -18.43
CA GLY A 302 -1.46 9.36 -17.62
C GLY A 302 -1.38 8.59 -16.29
N LEU A 303 -0.21 8.04 -16.00
CA LEU A 303 0.12 7.44 -14.72
C LEU A 303 1.30 8.17 -14.08
N LYS A 304 1.51 7.97 -12.77
CA LYS A 304 2.70 8.43 -12.09
C LYS A 304 3.45 7.25 -11.48
N ALA A 305 4.77 7.27 -11.64
CA ALA A 305 5.70 6.42 -10.91
C ALA A 305 6.48 7.30 -9.94
N ILE A 306 6.39 7.01 -8.66
CA ILE A 306 6.86 7.89 -7.60
C ILE A 306 7.73 7.08 -6.64
N ILE A 307 8.91 7.60 -6.34
CA ILE A 307 9.74 7.10 -5.26
C ILE A 307 9.62 8.02 -4.05
N VAL A 308 9.43 7.45 -2.88
CA VAL A 308 9.39 8.17 -1.60
C VAL A 308 10.60 7.77 -0.77
N MET A 309 11.50 8.69 -0.54
CA MET A 309 12.77 8.43 0.17
C MET A 309 13.07 9.56 1.18
N PRO A 310 13.96 9.30 2.16
CA PRO A 310 14.46 10.36 3.04
C PRO A 310 15.14 11.47 2.25
N ASN A 311 14.97 12.71 2.70
CA ASN A 311 15.67 13.86 2.13
C ASN A 311 17.15 13.83 2.56
N GLU A 312 18.06 13.70 1.58
CA GLU A 312 19.48 13.96 1.78
C GLU A 312 19.82 15.36 1.26
N PRO A 313 20.43 16.24 2.11
CA PRO A 313 20.94 17.51 1.65
C PRO A 313 21.93 17.27 0.52
N ASN A 314 21.75 17.88 -0.63
CA ASN A 314 22.58 17.80 -1.83
C ASN A 314 22.29 16.65 -2.81
N THR A 315 21.21 15.91 -2.71
CA THR A 315 20.84 14.95 -3.75
C THR A 315 20.13 15.69 -4.90
N SER A 316 20.80 15.82 -6.03
CA SER A 316 20.20 16.26 -7.29
C SER A 316 19.49 15.07 -7.93
N ILE A 317 18.18 15.18 -8.18
CA ILE A 317 17.40 14.12 -8.79
C ILE A 317 17.21 14.43 -10.27
N ALA A 318 17.80 13.57 -11.12
CA ALA A 318 17.88 13.83 -12.54
C ALA A 318 16.55 13.59 -13.31
N PHE A 319 15.57 12.90 -12.71
CA PHE A 319 14.35 12.48 -13.42
C PHE A 319 13.06 13.21 -13.01
N GLY A 320 13.13 14.13 -12.05
CA GLY A 320 11.94 14.83 -11.54
C GLY A 320 11.14 15.51 -12.65
N GLY A 321 9.85 15.11 -12.79
CA GLY A 321 8.96 15.62 -13.83
C GLY A 321 9.17 15.04 -15.23
N GLU A 322 10.07 14.06 -15.43
CA GLU A 322 10.26 13.40 -16.72
C GLU A 322 9.03 12.58 -17.11
N GLU A 323 8.67 12.60 -18.40
CA GLU A 323 7.59 11.79 -18.97
C GLU A 323 8.14 10.71 -19.89
N LEU A 324 7.75 9.47 -19.64
CA LEU A 324 8.01 8.32 -20.48
C LEU A 324 6.76 7.98 -21.27
N THR A 325 6.85 7.98 -22.58
CA THR A 325 5.74 7.65 -23.50
C THR A 325 5.86 6.21 -23.99
N PHE A 326 4.76 5.48 -24.00
CA PHE A 326 4.69 4.14 -24.58
C PHE A 326 4.83 4.20 -26.10
N LYS A 327 5.47 3.19 -26.70
CA LYS A 327 5.71 3.16 -28.14
C LYS A 327 4.43 2.89 -28.96
N ASP A 328 3.47 2.21 -28.35
CA ASP A 328 2.24 1.70 -28.97
C ASP A 328 1.02 2.62 -28.77
N SER A 329 1.17 3.70 -28.01
CA SER A 329 0.06 4.59 -27.66
C SER A 329 0.53 5.98 -27.22
N GLU A 330 -0.43 6.86 -26.92
CA GLU A 330 -0.18 8.16 -26.28
C GLU A 330 -0.10 8.08 -24.74
N ASP A 331 -0.09 6.86 -24.18
CA ASP A 331 -0.01 6.66 -22.74
C ASP A 331 1.34 7.10 -22.21
N LYS A 332 1.34 7.63 -21.00
CA LYS A 332 2.54 8.18 -20.37
C LYS A 332 2.68 7.78 -18.91
N ILE A 333 3.91 7.65 -18.48
CA ILE A 333 4.29 7.58 -17.07
C ILE A 333 5.12 8.82 -16.74
N ARG A 334 4.64 9.64 -15.78
CA ARG A 334 5.39 10.76 -15.24
C ARG A 334 6.16 10.29 -14.02
N LEU A 335 7.45 10.63 -13.97
CA LEU A 335 8.35 10.29 -12.87
C LEU A 335 8.37 11.42 -11.86
N GLU A 336 8.17 11.08 -10.58
CA GLU A 336 8.20 12.04 -9.49
C GLU A 336 9.00 11.49 -8.30
N TYR A 337 9.52 12.39 -7.51
CA TYR A 337 10.20 12.10 -6.26
C TYR A 337 9.53 12.84 -5.11
N ILE A 338 9.27 12.12 -4.03
CA ILE A 338 8.75 12.71 -2.80
C ILE A 338 9.82 12.64 -1.71
N TYR A 339 10.26 13.79 -1.27
CA TYR A 339 11.13 13.90 -0.12
C TYR A 339 10.33 13.70 1.16
N ARG A 340 10.85 12.84 2.00
CA ARG A 340 10.34 12.61 3.32
C ARG A 340 11.31 13.18 4.36
N ALA A 341 10.88 14.17 5.13
CA ALA A 341 11.61 14.51 6.34
C ALA A 341 11.53 13.34 7.31
N ASN A 342 12.67 12.91 7.81
CA ASN A 342 12.74 11.91 8.87
C ASN A 342 12.83 12.67 10.21
N PRO A 343 11.72 13.05 10.84
CA PRO A 343 11.79 13.72 12.12
C PRO A 343 12.36 12.72 13.12
N LYS A 344 13.40 13.10 13.81
CA LYS A 344 14.02 12.29 14.86
C LYS A 344 13.01 11.84 15.92
N ASN A 345 11.88 12.51 16.04
CA ASN A 345 10.81 12.26 17.02
C ASN A 345 9.44 12.59 16.42
N GLY A 346 8.93 11.80 15.46
CA GLY A 346 7.58 12.03 14.93
C GLY A 346 7.26 11.28 13.65
N LEU A 347 6.01 11.38 13.20
CA LEU A 347 5.56 10.78 11.94
C LEU A 347 6.29 11.40 10.75
N PRO A 348 6.67 10.61 9.74
CA PRO A 348 7.30 11.13 8.54
C PRO A 348 6.38 12.15 7.85
N GLN A 349 6.93 13.31 7.52
CA GLN A 349 6.22 14.35 6.81
C GLN A 349 6.75 14.44 5.37
N ILE A 350 5.85 14.63 4.43
CA ILE A 350 6.21 14.95 3.05
C ILE A 350 6.65 16.40 3.02
N THR A 351 7.89 16.65 2.60
CA THR A 351 8.45 18.01 2.56
C THR A 351 8.39 18.63 1.18
N SER A 352 8.50 17.86 0.11
CA SER A 352 8.39 18.34 -1.26
C SER A 352 8.07 17.25 -2.26
N ILE A 353 7.53 17.64 -3.42
CA ILE A 353 7.34 16.79 -4.62
C ILE A 353 8.15 17.45 -5.73
N GLN A 354 9.07 16.72 -6.34
CA GLN A 354 9.85 17.13 -7.49
C GLN A 354 9.57 16.29 -8.71
#